data_b50c7af8843d4a8f62fd1e9d64ae3b30
#
_entry.id   b50c7af8843d4a8f62fd1e9d64ae3b30
#
_cell.length_a   1.000
_cell.length_b   1.000
_cell.length_c   1.000
_cell.angle_alpha   90.00
_cell.angle_beta   90.00
_cell.angle_gamma   90.00
#
_symmetry.space_group_name_H-M   'P 1'
#
loop_
_entity.id
_entity.type
_entity.pdbx_description
1 polymer ?
#
loop_
_entity_poly.entity_id
_entity_poly.type
_entity_poly.pdbx_seq_one_letter_code
_entity_poly.pdbx_strand_id
1 'polypeptide(L)'
;VGKTTTTAKLAARFVMRHGTRPVALVTTDSFRIGAHEQLRIYARLLDIPMYALDSEQPIDSLLGRLQGKQWVIIDTVGMSQRDQRVIEQIAQLQGGQSKVRLVLLLNAASQPETLEEVVLRYRQAARAAGAELDDCIITKQDEAGRLAPVLDIVMRHGLRVLFGSHGQQVPEDMSLAAAAPLVEQALKTRTPRSAQAEPEGAPSLSLPRWSRDVLGQGRRLSSLLSRLRERVGGFAHLEACWDLAALPIRVQAERLDKLLEDYPPAEATLGMHWAPRRNERGCDWAMPDTGLDPDGAWLALPWLQHRQPAGWQPRLAAVTEQSGVAVHLLPQLPDTTSRTWLNAQQLTWVSQVRATQRVVAHGERVTLKQVFAQSTLTHSVEVRFRGQPMQLWNAYAEVDSAERNASGQSEALLAWYAEVRDPESARVVTRRYWLTPRRLGADVLSLLVIQLQAEGLATLTRRAWQQLKQDDGGEVNAEVRLLMASGTAAVAGHLDNADDEAAVALHSDLMGLLGARRKRRDTALLDALLYALMARDAIRQLGSVNREGVV
;
A
#
# COMPACT_ATOMS: atom_id res chain seq x y z
N VAL A 1 7.98 0.95 26.35
CA VAL A 1 8.66 1.54 25.20
C VAL A 1 9.49 0.46 24.53
N GLY A 2 9.39 0.30 23.20
CA GLY A 2 10.15 -0.68 22.42
C GLY A 2 9.58 -2.11 22.41
N LYS A 3 8.33 -2.35 22.81
CA LYS A 3 7.70 -3.68 22.82
C LYS A 3 7.69 -4.33 21.46
N THR A 4 7.02 -3.71 20.49
CA THR A 4 6.85 -4.24 19.14
C THR A 4 8.18 -4.52 18.44
N THR A 5 9.17 -3.61 18.58
CA THR A 5 10.52 -3.83 18.04
C THR A 5 11.23 -5.01 18.74
N THR A 6 11.09 -5.15 20.06
CA THR A 6 11.65 -6.27 20.81
C THR A 6 10.97 -7.58 20.45
N THR A 7 9.64 -7.58 20.26
CA THR A 7 8.86 -8.72 19.77
C THR A 7 9.34 -9.16 18.39
N ALA A 8 9.57 -8.23 17.46
CA ALA A 8 10.11 -8.51 16.15
C ALA A 8 11.53 -9.11 16.21
N LYS A 9 12.40 -8.56 17.07
CA LYS A 9 13.76 -9.08 17.30
C LYS A 9 13.74 -10.51 17.85
N LEU A 10 12.88 -10.78 18.81
CA LEU A 10 12.71 -12.13 19.37
C LEU A 10 12.21 -13.10 18.30
N ALA A 11 11.15 -12.73 17.56
CA ALA A 11 10.61 -13.55 16.49
C ALA A 11 11.68 -13.91 15.46
N ALA A 12 12.44 -12.92 15.02
CA ALA A 12 13.52 -13.11 14.07
C ALA A 12 14.59 -14.08 14.61
N ARG A 13 15.00 -13.94 15.86
CA ARG A 13 15.97 -14.84 16.48
C ARG A 13 15.44 -16.27 16.62
N PHE A 14 14.18 -16.45 16.98
CA PHE A 14 13.56 -17.79 17.06
C PHE A 14 13.45 -18.43 15.68
N VAL A 15 13.05 -17.67 14.66
CA VAL A 15 13.00 -18.14 13.26
C VAL A 15 14.39 -18.57 12.78
N MET A 16 15.42 -17.78 13.08
CA MET A 16 16.81 -18.12 12.72
C MET A 16 17.28 -19.42 13.35
N ARG A 17 16.87 -19.69 14.59
CA ARG A 17 17.31 -20.84 15.34
C ARG A 17 16.49 -22.10 15.06
N HIS A 18 15.20 -21.96 14.85
CA HIS A 18 14.23 -23.08 14.81
C HIS A 18 13.48 -23.20 13.48
N GLY A 19 13.65 -22.25 12.55
CA GLY A 19 12.88 -22.15 11.31
C GLY A 19 11.53 -21.45 11.50
N THR A 20 10.80 -21.26 10.40
CA THR A 20 9.55 -20.49 10.40
C THR A 20 8.35 -21.26 10.92
N ARG A 21 8.31 -22.58 10.71
CA ARG A 21 7.15 -23.43 11.03
C ARG A 21 6.74 -23.41 12.51
N PRO A 22 7.68 -23.53 13.49
CA PRO A 22 7.31 -23.59 14.91
C PRO A 22 7.05 -22.22 15.55
N VAL A 23 7.20 -21.11 14.82
CA VAL A 23 7.06 -19.75 15.37
C VAL A 23 5.74 -19.13 14.94
N ALA A 24 5.10 -18.39 15.84
CA ALA A 24 3.94 -17.54 15.56
C ALA A 24 3.98 -16.25 16.39
N LEU A 25 3.37 -15.19 15.87
CA LEU A 25 3.14 -13.94 16.56
C LEU A 25 1.68 -13.77 16.92
N VAL A 26 1.41 -13.19 18.09
CA VAL A 26 0.10 -12.75 18.52
C VAL A 26 0.22 -11.30 18.97
N THR A 27 -0.72 -10.45 18.60
CA THR A 27 -0.80 -9.09 19.12
C THR A 27 -2.14 -8.87 19.82
N THR A 28 -2.11 -8.23 20.98
CA THR A 28 -3.30 -7.72 21.66
C THR A 28 -3.47 -6.21 21.45
N ASP A 29 -2.56 -5.56 20.72
CA ASP A 29 -2.59 -4.12 20.41
C ASP A 29 -3.29 -3.89 19.06
N SER A 30 -4.56 -4.31 18.97
CA SER A 30 -5.38 -4.17 17.76
C SER A 30 -5.86 -2.72 17.53
N PHE A 31 -5.81 -1.87 18.55
CA PHE A 31 -6.35 -0.50 18.51
C PHE A 31 -5.29 0.58 18.24
N ARG A 32 -4.01 0.27 18.34
CA ARG A 32 -2.94 1.25 18.12
C ARG A 32 -2.48 1.26 16.68
N ILE A 33 -2.85 2.33 15.98
CA ILE A 33 -2.47 2.55 14.58
C ILE A 33 -0.96 2.53 14.42
N GLY A 34 -0.49 1.78 13.44
CA GLY A 34 0.93 1.61 13.13
C GLY A 34 1.66 0.47 13.86
N ALA A 35 1.36 0.17 15.13
CA ALA A 35 2.06 -0.89 15.86
C ALA A 35 1.69 -2.29 15.34
N HIS A 36 0.40 -2.52 15.08
CA HIS A 36 -0.12 -3.75 14.50
C HIS A 36 0.44 -3.98 13.08
N GLU A 37 0.46 -2.94 12.26
CA GLU A 37 1.01 -3.03 10.91
C GLU A 37 2.52 -3.27 10.91
N GLN A 38 3.24 -2.60 11.79
CA GLN A 38 4.67 -2.82 11.95
C GLN A 38 4.99 -4.28 12.27
N LEU A 39 4.28 -4.88 13.22
CA LEU A 39 4.47 -6.28 13.59
C LEU A 39 4.06 -7.23 12.45
N ARG A 40 2.99 -6.89 11.70
CA ARG A 40 2.53 -7.64 10.52
C ARG A 40 3.58 -7.65 9.41
N ILE A 41 4.27 -6.53 9.19
CA ILE A 41 5.37 -6.45 8.23
C ILE A 41 6.49 -7.41 8.63
N TYR A 42 6.91 -7.40 9.90
CA TYR A 42 7.91 -8.34 10.39
C TYR A 42 7.45 -9.80 10.29
N ALA A 43 6.20 -10.11 10.61
CA ALA A 43 5.65 -11.45 10.47
C ALA A 43 5.73 -11.95 9.02
N ARG A 44 5.42 -11.08 8.06
CA ARG A 44 5.54 -11.39 6.62
C ARG A 44 6.99 -11.55 6.17
N LEU A 45 7.89 -10.66 6.60
CA LEU A 45 9.32 -10.73 6.28
C LEU A 45 9.95 -12.02 6.81
N LEU A 46 9.49 -12.50 7.96
CA LEU A 46 9.96 -13.71 8.60
C LEU A 46 9.23 -14.99 8.13
N ASP A 47 8.22 -14.85 7.26
CA ASP A 47 7.34 -15.94 6.80
C ASP A 47 6.70 -16.72 7.96
N ILE A 48 6.20 -16.01 8.96
CA ILE A 48 5.51 -16.58 10.12
C ILE A 48 4.09 -16.07 10.24
N PRO A 49 3.15 -16.88 10.76
CA PRO A 49 1.78 -16.43 10.96
C PRO A 49 1.70 -15.41 12.11
N MET A 50 0.82 -14.42 11.92
CA MET A 50 0.46 -13.45 12.95
C MET A 50 -1.04 -13.45 13.15
N TYR A 51 -1.45 -13.43 14.42
CA TYR A 51 -2.86 -13.40 14.83
C TYR A 51 -3.12 -12.18 15.70
N ALA A 52 -4.24 -11.53 15.45
CA ALA A 52 -4.76 -10.49 16.34
C ALA A 52 -5.68 -11.15 17.38
N LEU A 53 -5.56 -10.72 18.63
CA LEU A 53 -6.41 -11.12 19.74
C LEU A 53 -7.09 -9.86 20.28
N ASP A 54 -8.41 -9.83 20.26
CA ASP A 54 -9.15 -8.73 20.86
C ASP A 54 -8.94 -8.69 22.38
N SER A 55 -8.94 -7.50 22.94
CA SER A 55 -8.72 -7.26 24.38
C SER A 55 -9.74 -7.97 25.31
N GLU A 56 -10.85 -8.43 24.77
CA GLU A 56 -11.89 -9.15 25.51
C GLU A 56 -11.86 -10.68 25.28
N GLN A 57 -11.02 -11.17 24.37
CA GLN A 57 -10.95 -12.60 24.05
C GLN A 57 -9.81 -13.28 24.81
N PRO A 58 -10.06 -14.45 25.42
CA PRO A 58 -8.99 -15.23 26.04
C PRO A 58 -8.07 -15.83 24.96
N ILE A 59 -6.81 -16.03 25.31
CA ILE A 59 -5.81 -16.63 24.41
C ILE A 59 -6.21 -18.03 23.93
N ASP A 60 -7.00 -18.73 24.69
CA ASP A 60 -7.50 -20.07 24.36
C ASP A 60 -8.33 -20.11 23.07
N SER A 61 -8.93 -18.98 22.68
CA SER A 61 -9.64 -18.85 21.41
C SER A 61 -8.72 -19.06 20.18
N LEU A 62 -7.41 -18.90 20.35
CA LEU A 62 -6.42 -19.10 19.31
C LEU A 62 -5.74 -20.46 19.35
N LEU A 63 -5.98 -21.31 20.36
CA LEU A 63 -5.27 -22.59 20.53
C LEU A 63 -5.36 -23.49 19.31
N GLY A 64 -6.53 -23.57 18.67
CA GLY A 64 -6.71 -24.35 17.44
C GLY A 64 -5.84 -23.86 16.26
N ARG A 65 -5.58 -22.54 16.20
CA ARG A 65 -4.75 -21.92 15.16
C ARG A 65 -3.25 -21.97 15.49
N LEU A 66 -2.92 -22.17 16.76
CA LEU A 66 -1.56 -22.25 17.29
C LEU A 66 -1.04 -23.70 17.39
N GLN A 67 -1.86 -24.69 17.00
CA GLN A 67 -1.45 -26.09 16.98
C GLN A 67 -0.16 -26.28 16.16
N GLY A 68 0.80 -27.02 16.71
CA GLY A 68 2.11 -27.26 16.09
C GLY A 68 3.11 -26.10 16.22
N LYS A 69 2.73 -25.01 16.89
CA LYS A 69 3.64 -23.91 17.20
C LYS A 69 4.34 -24.19 18.54
N GLN A 70 5.68 -24.12 18.54
CA GLN A 70 6.50 -24.27 19.75
C GLN A 70 6.79 -22.93 20.43
N TRP A 71 6.83 -21.87 19.63
CA TRP A 71 7.17 -20.51 20.08
C TRP A 71 6.07 -19.55 19.64
N VAL A 72 5.28 -19.11 20.60
CA VAL A 72 4.26 -18.09 20.40
C VAL A 72 4.68 -16.84 21.16
N ILE A 73 4.95 -15.76 20.44
CA ILE A 73 5.38 -14.49 21.02
C ILE A 73 4.20 -13.52 20.99
N ILE A 74 3.82 -13.01 22.16
CA ILE A 74 2.64 -12.15 22.32
C ILE A 74 3.09 -10.71 22.56
N ASP A 75 2.75 -9.81 21.61
CA ASP A 75 2.94 -8.37 21.78
C ASP A 75 1.70 -7.77 22.47
N THR A 76 1.91 -7.15 23.63
CA THR A 76 0.82 -6.60 24.43
C THR A 76 0.66 -5.10 24.25
N VAL A 77 -0.56 -4.58 24.45
CA VAL A 77 -0.85 -3.13 24.40
C VAL A 77 0.12 -2.35 25.29
N GLY A 78 0.59 -1.21 24.79
CA GLY A 78 1.43 -0.28 25.52
C GLY A 78 0.61 0.56 26.51
N MET A 79 0.41 0.07 27.72
CA MET A 79 -0.29 0.82 28.78
C MET A 79 0.72 1.54 29.69
N SER A 80 0.27 2.65 30.30
CA SER A 80 1.01 3.26 31.40
C SER A 80 1.05 2.32 32.60
N GLN A 81 2.17 2.26 33.33
CA GLN A 81 2.30 1.46 34.55
C GLN A 81 1.25 1.81 35.61
N ARG A 82 0.59 2.98 35.49
CA ARG A 82 -0.46 3.44 36.42
C ARG A 82 -1.89 3.06 35.98
N ASP A 83 -2.02 2.38 34.82
CA ASP A 83 -3.31 1.95 34.30
C ASP A 83 -3.76 0.65 34.99
N GLN A 84 -4.95 0.66 35.59
CA GLN A 84 -5.54 -0.51 36.28
C GLN A 84 -5.79 -1.68 35.30
N ARG A 85 -5.99 -1.40 34.02
CA ARG A 85 -6.20 -2.42 32.98
C ARG A 85 -4.99 -3.34 32.76
N VAL A 86 -3.81 -3.01 33.30
CA VAL A 86 -2.63 -3.91 33.26
C VAL A 86 -2.94 -5.24 33.96
N ILE A 87 -3.65 -5.20 35.10
CA ILE A 87 -4.02 -6.41 35.85
C ILE A 87 -4.99 -7.27 35.03
N GLU A 88 -6.01 -6.66 34.44
CA GLU A 88 -6.98 -7.34 33.58
C GLU A 88 -6.33 -7.99 32.37
N GLN A 89 -5.42 -7.28 31.71
CA GLN A 89 -4.69 -7.81 30.55
C GLN A 89 -3.81 -9.02 30.92
N ILE A 90 -3.11 -8.97 32.04
CA ILE A 90 -2.31 -10.11 32.51
C ILE A 90 -3.23 -11.28 32.87
N ALA A 91 -4.35 -11.02 33.56
CA ALA A 91 -5.33 -12.05 33.94
C ALA A 91 -5.92 -12.75 32.72
N GLN A 92 -6.26 -12.00 31.65
CA GLN A 92 -6.75 -12.57 30.41
C GLN A 92 -5.74 -13.49 29.70
N LEU A 93 -4.45 -13.14 29.76
CA LEU A 93 -3.38 -13.96 29.21
C LEU A 93 -3.12 -15.22 30.04
N GLN A 94 -3.46 -15.22 31.33
CA GLN A 94 -3.24 -16.33 32.26
C GLN A 94 -4.50 -17.18 32.53
N GLY A 95 -5.68 -16.68 32.15
CA GLY A 95 -6.99 -17.26 32.50
C GLY A 95 -7.34 -18.55 31.76
N GLY A 96 -6.44 -19.12 30.96
CA GLY A 96 -6.70 -20.29 30.13
C GLY A 96 -5.93 -21.56 30.54
N GLN A 97 -6.07 -22.61 29.72
CA GLN A 97 -5.28 -23.85 29.90
C GLN A 97 -3.80 -23.67 29.55
N SER A 98 -3.44 -22.58 28.90
CA SER A 98 -2.07 -22.28 28.47
C SER A 98 -1.34 -21.41 29.46
N LYS A 99 -0.17 -21.86 29.95
CA LYS A 99 0.71 -21.03 30.78
C LYS A 99 1.50 -20.06 29.91
N VAL A 100 1.22 -18.76 30.03
CA VAL A 100 1.97 -17.71 29.35
C VAL A 100 3.08 -17.19 30.25
N ARG A 101 4.31 -17.22 29.75
CA ARG A 101 5.49 -16.70 30.44
C ARG A 101 5.58 -15.18 30.25
N LEU A 102 5.55 -14.43 31.33
CA LEU A 102 5.66 -12.99 31.32
C LEU A 102 7.12 -12.55 31.27
N VAL A 103 7.42 -11.60 30.38
CA VAL A 103 8.77 -11.00 30.25
C VAL A 103 8.65 -9.49 30.31
N LEU A 104 9.27 -8.88 31.31
CA LEU A 104 9.25 -7.44 31.51
C LEU A 104 10.29 -6.73 30.64
N LEU A 105 9.89 -5.69 29.92
CA LEU A 105 10.83 -4.84 29.20
C LEU A 105 11.25 -3.65 30.06
N LEU A 106 12.53 -3.57 30.41
CA LEU A 106 13.12 -2.47 31.14
C LEU A 106 13.89 -1.54 30.22
N ASN A 107 13.50 -0.27 30.18
CA ASN A 107 14.18 0.74 29.38
C ASN A 107 15.39 1.27 30.15
N ALA A 108 16.60 0.95 29.70
CA ALA A 108 17.85 1.35 30.37
C ALA A 108 18.06 2.88 30.45
N ALA A 109 17.42 3.65 29.56
CA ALA A 109 17.49 5.11 29.56
C ALA A 109 16.49 5.78 30.53
N SER A 110 15.67 5.00 31.25
CA SER A 110 14.72 5.53 32.24
C SER A 110 15.39 5.84 33.58
N GLN A 111 14.79 6.76 34.32
CA GLN A 111 15.23 7.10 35.68
C GLN A 111 15.04 5.92 36.64
N PRO A 112 15.93 5.73 37.63
CA PRO A 112 15.87 4.61 38.59
C PRO A 112 14.52 4.47 39.28
N GLU A 113 13.93 5.58 39.70
CA GLU A 113 12.65 5.61 40.40
C GLU A 113 11.49 5.10 39.50
N THR A 114 11.56 5.44 38.21
CA THR A 114 10.58 4.95 37.23
C THR A 114 10.73 3.46 37.00
N LEU A 115 11.96 2.95 36.91
CA LEU A 115 12.23 1.52 36.77
C LEU A 115 11.74 0.73 37.99
N GLU A 116 11.96 1.25 39.19
CA GLU A 116 11.48 0.66 40.44
C GLU A 116 9.94 0.58 40.45
N GLU A 117 9.26 1.68 40.13
CA GLU A 117 7.80 1.72 40.05
C GLU A 117 7.28 0.70 39.03
N VAL A 118 7.90 0.58 37.86
CA VAL A 118 7.52 -0.37 36.80
C VAL A 118 7.62 -1.80 37.33
N VAL A 119 8.75 -2.19 37.92
CA VAL A 119 8.95 -3.56 38.42
C VAL A 119 7.92 -3.90 39.51
N LEU A 120 7.74 -3.02 40.49
CA LEU A 120 6.79 -3.25 41.59
C LEU A 120 5.36 -3.40 41.08
N ARG A 121 4.91 -2.51 40.19
CA ARG A 121 3.54 -2.52 39.66
C ARG A 121 3.26 -3.76 38.81
N TYR A 122 4.15 -4.11 37.88
CA TYR A 122 3.95 -5.29 37.05
C TYR A 122 4.07 -6.59 37.84
N ARG A 123 4.92 -6.67 38.88
CA ARG A 123 4.92 -7.81 39.80
C ARG A 123 3.66 -7.94 40.61
N GLN A 124 3.14 -6.83 41.12
CA GLN A 124 1.85 -6.82 41.83
C GLN A 124 0.72 -7.29 40.92
N ALA A 125 0.67 -6.80 39.67
CA ALA A 125 -0.34 -7.20 38.69
C ALA A 125 -0.20 -8.69 38.31
N ALA A 126 1.01 -9.18 38.10
CA ALA A 126 1.26 -10.59 37.83
C ALA A 126 0.78 -11.49 38.96
N ARG A 127 1.14 -11.18 40.20
CA ARG A 127 0.69 -11.93 41.38
C ARG A 127 -0.83 -11.91 41.55
N ALA A 128 -1.48 -10.78 41.31
CA ALA A 128 -2.95 -10.66 41.35
C ALA A 128 -3.61 -11.56 40.28
N ALA A 129 -2.93 -11.80 39.15
CA ALA A 129 -3.38 -12.68 38.07
C ALA A 129 -2.88 -14.14 38.23
N GLY A 130 -2.27 -14.50 39.36
CA GLY A 130 -1.75 -15.85 39.60
C GLY A 130 -0.50 -16.22 38.81
N ALA A 131 0.26 -15.23 38.32
CA ALA A 131 1.46 -15.41 37.53
C ALA A 131 2.71 -14.91 38.27
N GLU A 132 3.87 -15.43 37.81
CA GLU A 132 5.20 -14.97 38.27
C GLU A 132 5.85 -14.09 37.21
N LEU A 133 6.58 -13.07 37.64
CA LEU A 133 7.33 -12.15 36.79
C LEU A 133 8.79 -12.11 37.23
N ASP A 134 9.57 -13.06 36.69
CA ASP A 134 10.99 -13.25 37.05
C ASP A 134 11.94 -12.94 35.90
N ASP A 135 11.40 -12.76 34.69
CA ASP A 135 12.18 -12.54 33.47
C ASP A 135 12.09 -11.11 32.98
N CYS A 136 13.21 -10.59 32.49
CA CYS A 136 13.24 -9.28 31.86
C CYS A 136 14.15 -9.23 30.64
N ILE A 137 13.93 -8.20 29.80
CA ILE A 137 14.82 -7.79 28.71
C ILE A 137 15.18 -6.33 28.94
N ILE A 138 16.47 -6.02 28.90
CA ILE A 138 16.96 -4.64 29.00
C ILE A 138 17.01 -4.04 27.59
N THR A 139 16.19 -3.00 27.35
CA THR A 139 16.09 -2.31 26.06
C THR A 139 16.78 -0.96 26.10
N LYS A 140 17.11 -0.41 24.92
CA LYS A 140 17.68 0.94 24.78
C LYS A 140 18.99 1.13 25.53
N GLN A 141 19.86 0.13 25.49
CA GLN A 141 21.19 0.21 26.12
C GLN A 141 22.08 1.23 25.41
N ASP A 142 21.86 1.47 24.13
CA ASP A 142 22.51 2.46 23.28
C ASP A 142 22.16 3.91 23.66
N GLU A 143 20.93 4.14 24.16
CA GLU A 143 20.45 5.45 24.62
C GLU A 143 20.81 5.71 26.10
N ALA A 144 21.16 4.67 26.85
CA ALA A 144 21.44 4.79 28.27
C ALA A 144 22.82 5.40 28.54
N GLY A 145 22.88 6.51 29.26
CA GLY A 145 24.15 7.09 29.72
C GLY A 145 24.91 6.20 30.69
N ARG A 146 24.18 5.41 31.49
CA ARG A 146 24.73 4.42 32.47
C ARG A 146 23.80 3.23 32.57
N LEU A 147 24.38 2.00 32.57
CA LEU A 147 23.59 0.78 32.79
C LEU A 147 23.50 0.37 34.27
N ALA A 148 24.32 0.93 35.14
CA ALA A 148 24.32 0.60 36.56
C ALA A 148 22.92 0.71 37.24
N PRO A 149 22.10 1.74 37.00
CA PRO A 149 20.80 1.83 37.66
C PRO A 149 19.83 0.69 37.29
N VAL A 150 19.77 0.30 36.02
CA VAL A 150 18.87 -0.79 35.61
C VAL A 150 19.41 -2.15 36.12
N LEU A 151 20.71 -2.36 36.21
CA LEU A 151 21.29 -3.59 36.76
C LEU A 151 21.07 -3.67 38.27
N ASP A 152 21.20 -2.57 39.02
CA ASP A 152 20.87 -2.50 40.43
C ASP A 152 19.43 -2.97 40.72
N ILE A 153 18.45 -2.46 39.93
CA ILE A 153 17.06 -2.86 40.06
C ILE A 153 16.86 -4.34 39.71
N VAL A 154 17.50 -4.83 38.64
CA VAL A 154 17.44 -6.24 38.26
C VAL A 154 17.95 -7.13 39.39
N MET A 155 19.08 -6.76 40.02
CA MET A 155 19.67 -7.52 41.13
C MET A 155 18.80 -7.44 42.39
N ARG A 156 18.32 -6.25 42.79
CA ARG A 156 17.49 -6.10 43.99
C ARG A 156 16.18 -6.85 43.89
N HIS A 157 15.60 -6.91 42.68
CA HIS A 157 14.35 -7.64 42.45
C HIS A 157 14.57 -9.09 42.02
N GLY A 158 15.79 -9.60 41.91
CA GLY A 158 16.08 -10.97 41.49
C GLY A 158 15.53 -11.33 40.10
N LEU A 159 15.52 -10.37 39.18
CA LEU A 159 15.03 -10.59 37.81
C LEU A 159 16.11 -11.26 36.97
N ARG A 160 15.72 -12.23 36.16
CA ARG A 160 16.60 -12.88 35.20
C ARG A 160 16.59 -12.11 33.87
N VAL A 161 17.74 -11.58 33.48
CA VAL A 161 17.89 -10.91 32.18
C VAL A 161 18.05 -11.95 31.09
N LEU A 162 17.14 -11.99 30.13
CA LEU A 162 17.19 -12.93 29.01
C LEU A 162 18.01 -12.35 27.85
N PHE A 163 17.76 -11.11 27.51
CA PHE A 163 18.40 -10.41 26.39
C PHE A 163 18.68 -8.95 26.73
N GLY A 164 19.67 -8.37 26.04
CA GLY A 164 19.95 -6.96 25.96
C GLY A 164 19.68 -6.44 24.54
N SER A 165 19.00 -5.30 24.41
CA SER A 165 18.79 -4.63 23.13
C SER A 165 19.52 -3.28 23.16
N HIS A 166 20.41 -3.08 22.17
CA HIS A 166 21.40 -2.00 22.14
C HIS A 166 21.37 -1.18 20.85
N GLY A 167 20.23 -1.17 20.15
CA GLY A 167 20.02 -0.39 18.93
C GLY A 167 18.68 -0.73 18.30
N GLN A 168 18.47 -0.33 17.04
CA GLN A 168 17.18 -0.43 16.36
C GLN A 168 17.12 -1.54 15.30
N GLN A 169 18.26 -2.09 14.89
CA GLN A 169 18.30 -3.12 13.86
C GLN A 169 17.71 -4.44 14.36
N VAL A 170 16.92 -5.08 13.49
CA VAL A 170 16.23 -6.35 13.77
C VAL A 170 16.83 -7.43 12.91
N PRO A 171 17.41 -8.47 13.49
CA PRO A 171 17.57 -8.80 14.92
C PRO A 171 18.93 -8.43 15.52
N GLU A 172 19.83 -7.77 14.76
CA GLU A 172 21.26 -7.62 15.05
C GLU A 172 21.50 -6.96 16.40
N ASP A 173 20.73 -5.94 16.74
CA ASP A 173 20.89 -5.16 17.96
C ASP A 173 20.20 -5.80 19.17
N MET A 174 20.20 -7.13 19.24
CA MET A 174 19.76 -7.90 20.39
C MET A 174 20.75 -9.03 20.66
N SER A 175 21.28 -9.13 21.86
CA SER A 175 22.18 -10.18 22.28
C SER A 175 21.64 -10.97 23.48
N LEU A 176 22.06 -12.23 23.63
CA LEU A 176 21.82 -12.96 24.86
C LEU A 176 22.51 -12.22 26.01
N ALA A 177 21.81 -12.09 27.12
CA ALA A 177 22.37 -11.46 28.29
C ALA A 177 23.49 -12.34 28.86
N ALA A 178 24.66 -11.72 29.10
CA ALA A 178 25.77 -12.31 29.81
C ALA A 178 26.17 -11.37 30.94
N ALA A 179 26.38 -11.90 32.14
CA ALA A 179 26.61 -11.08 33.34
C ALA A 179 27.90 -10.25 33.22
N ALA A 180 29.00 -10.86 32.77
CA ALA A 180 30.29 -10.17 32.72
C ALA A 180 30.31 -8.96 31.78
N PRO A 181 29.85 -9.03 30.50
CA PRO A 181 29.75 -7.86 29.63
C PRO A 181 28.82 -6.75 30.13
N LEU A 182 27.70 -7.13 30.75
CA LEU A 182 26.75 -6.15 31.29
C LEU A 182 27.34 -5.38 32.48
N VAL A 183 28.00 -6.07 33.38
CA VAL A 183 28.69 -5.46 34.54
C VAL A 183 29.87 -4.61 34.08
N GLU A 184 30.68 -5.10 33.15
CA GLU A 184 31.79 -4.33 32.59
C GLU A 184 31.29 -3.02 31.91
N GLN A 185 30.20 -3.10 31.17
CA GLN A 185 29.60 -1.92 30.54
C GLN A 185 29.02 -0.95 31.58
N ALA A 186 28.46 -1.46 32.68
CA ALA A 186 27.93 -0.63 33.76
C ALA A 186 29.06 0.11 34.54
N LEU A 187 30.25 -0.49 34.63
CA LEU A 187 31.40 0.10 35.28
C LEU A 187 32.17 1.08 34.40
N LYS A 188 32.01 1.00 33.06
CA LYS A 188 32.62 1.96 32.14
C LYS A 188 31.91 3.31 32.25
N THR A 189 32.58 4.28 32.90
CA THR A 189 32.11 5.67 32.92
C THR A 189 32.25 6.25 31.51
N ARG A 190 31.15 6.58 30.87
CA ARG A 190 31.19 7.24 29.58
C ARG A 190 31.70 8.67 29.73
N THR A 191 32.97 8.90 29.40
CA THR A 191 33.48 10.23 29.10
C THR A 191 32.82 10.72 27.82
N PRO A 192 32.37 12.00 27.71
CA PRO A 192 31.81 12.51 26.46
C PRO A 192 32.88 12.40 25.38
N ARG A 193 32.60 11.63 24.35
CA ARG A 193 33.48 11.40 23.22
C ARG A 193 33.48 12.66 22.36
N SER A 194 34.56 13.45 22.45
CA SER A 194 34.91 14.42 21.41
C SER A 194 35.18 13.66 20.11
N ALA A 195 34.63 14.16 19.02
CA ALA A 195 34.82 13.62 17.69
C ALA A 195 36.30 13.54 17.35
N GLN A 196 36.86 12.34 17.26
CA GLN A 196 38.07 12.05 16.47
C GLN A 196 38.34 10.54 16.36
N ALA A 197 38.67 10.15 15.13
CA ALA A 197 39.38 8.95 14.67
C ALA A 197 38.61 7.62 14.65
N GLU A 198 38.34 7.17 13.44
CA GLU A 198 38.09 5.77 13.11
C GLU A 198 39.39 4.95 13.35
N PRO A 199 39.30 3.76 13.92
CA PRO A 199 40.40 2.78 13.84
C PRO A 199 40.13 1.85 12.65
N GLU A 200 41.00 1.88 11.68
CA GLU A 200 41.15 0.81 10.69
C GLU A 200 41.49 -0.52 11.39
N GLY A 201 40.77 -1.58 10.98
CA GLY A 201 41.15 -2.94 11.29
C GLY A 201 40.32 -3.68 12.34
N ALA A 202 38.99 -3.88 12.07
CA ALA A 202 38.24 -4.95 12.72
C ALA A 202 38.08 -6.14 11.76
N PRO A 203 38.23 -7.40 12.25
CA PRO A 203 38.05 -8.58 11.41
C PRO A 203 36.60 -8.59 10.86
N SER A 204 36.47 -8.77 9.58
CA SER A 204 35.16 -8.90 8.89
C SER A 204 34.46 -10.14 9.46
N LEU A 205 33.59 -9.94 10.45
CA LEU A 205 32.60 -10.93 10.83
C LEU A 205 31.69 -11.13 9.63
N SER A 206 31.81 -12.28 8.97
CA SER A 206 30.91 -12.68 7.90
C SER A 206 29.50 -12.69 8.47
N LEU A 207 28.70 -11.68 8.07
CA LEU A 207 27.28 -11.58 8.42
C LEU A 207 26.59 -12.91 8.05
N PRO A 208 25.78 -13.50 8.94
CA PRO A 208 24.98 -14.67 8.62
C PRO A 208 24.19 -14.45 7.33
N ARG A 209 24.04 -15.49 6.51
CA ARG A 209 23.26 -15.41 5.23
C ARG A 209 21.93 -14.66 5.39
N TRP A 210 21.32 -14.84 6.53
CA TRP A 210 20.03 -14.27 6.86
C TRP A 210 20.03 -12.73 7.04
N SER A 211 21.01 -12.13 7.75
CA SER A 211 21.10 -10.67 7.85
C SER A 211 21.39 -10.03 6.50
N ARG A 212 22.11 -10.75 5.62
CA ARG A 212 22.26 -10.37 4.22
C ARG A 212 20.93 -10.39 3.46
N ASP A 213 20.05 -11.34 3.77
CA ASP A 213 18.74 -11.44 3.10
C ASP A 213 17.78 -10.34 3.54
N VAL A 214 17.74 -9.97 4.84
CA VAL A 214 16.88 -8.86 5.33
C VAL A 214 17.42 -7.49 4.89
N LEU A 215 18.72 -7.25 5.01
CA LEU A 215 19.36 -6.05 4.45
C LEU A 215 19.26 -6.04 2.92
N GLY A 216 19.28 -7.22 2.29
CA GLY A 216 19.03 -7.42 0.88
C GLY A 216 17.61 -7.00 0.48
N GLN A 217 16.60 -7.37 1.27
CA GLN A 217 15.20 -6.97 1.00
C GLN A 217 14.96 -5.47 1.22
N GLY A 218 15.53 -4.88 2.26
CA GLY A 218 15.49 -3.43 2.48
C GLY A 218 16.15 -2.65 1.34
N ARG A 219 17.32 -3.12 0.86
CA ARG A 219 17.99 -2.54 -0.31
C ARG A 219 17.19 -2.76 -1.59
N ARG A 220 16.60 -3.95 -1.78
CA ARG A 220 15.71 -4.24 -2.92
C ARG A 220 14.49 -3.33 -2.92
N LEU A 221 13.84 -3.13 -1.77
CA LEU A 221 12.73 -2.21 -1.63
C LEU A 221 13.14 -0.77 -1.95
N SER A 222 14.26 -0.29 -1.41
CA SER A 222 14.79 1.05 -1.69
C SER A 222 15.13 1.23 -3.17
N SER A 223 15.80 0.26 -3.78
CA SER A 223 16.13 0.26 -5.21
C SER A 223 14.87 0.24 -6.07
N LEU A 224 13.88 -0.59 -5.70
CA LEU A 224 12.60 -0.66 -6.41
C LEU A 224 11.84 0.67 -6.35
N LEU A 225 11.73 1.29 -5.17
CA LEU A 225 11.07 2.59 -5.02
C LEU A 225 11.79 3.69 -5.81
N SER A 226 13.14 3.66 -5.85
CA SER A 226 13.91 4.60 -6.68
C SER A 226 13.60 4.44 -8.16
N ARG A 227 13.55 3.19 -8.65
CA ARG A 227 13.20 2.91 -10.05
C ARG A 227 11.75 3.29 -10.38
N LEU A 228 10.82 3.10 -9.45
CA LEU A 228 9.42 3.56 -9.61
C LEU A 228 9.36 5.09 -9.72
N ARG A 229 10.13 5.84 -8.91
CA ARG A 229 10.20 7.31 -9.02
C ARG A 229 10.78 7.78 -10.35
N GLU A 230 11.73 7.04 -10.92
CA GLU A 230 12.36 7.39 -12.19
C GLU A 230 11.48 7.06 -13.41
N ARG A 231 10.62 6.05 -13.30
CA ARG A 231 9.91 5.48 -14.45
C ARG A 231 8.40 5.74 -14.45
N VAL A 232 7.82 6.00 -13.29
CA VAL A 232 6.37 6.22 -13.17
C VAL A 232 6.10 7.68 -12.89
N GLY A 233 5.49 8.37 -13.85
CA GLY A 233 5.11 9.78 -13.70
C GLY A 233 4.26 10.01 -12.47
N GLY A 234 4.61 11.03 -11.68
CA GLY A 234 3.89 11.37 -10.45
C GLY A 234 4.09 10.44 -9.26
N PHE A 235 4.95 9.42 -9.33
CA PHE A 235 5.14 8.47 -8.22
C PHE A 235 5.63 9.16 -6.93
N ALA A 236 6.48 10.19 -7.05
CA ALA A 236 6.93 10.98 -5.89
C ALA A 236 5.76 11.70 -5.19
N HIS A 237 4.77 12.17 -5.96
CA HIS A 237 3.56 12.79 -5.41
C HIS A 237 2.62 11.76 -4.76
N LEU A 238 2.55 10.55 -5.32
CA LEU A 238 1.86 9.43 -4.66
C LEU A 238 2.51 9.13 -3.31
N GLU A 239 3.83 9.06 -3.23
CA GLU A 239 4.55 8.87 -1.97
C GLU A 239 4.28 10.03 -0.99
N ALA A 240 4.25 11.28 -1.46
CA ALA A 240 3.91 12.43 -0.62
C ALA A 240 2.46 12.34 -0.11
N CYS A 241 1.51 11.87 -0.93
CA CYS A 241 0.15 11.61 -0.49
C CYS A 241 0.07 10.52 0.60
N TRP A 242 0.88 9.47 0.49
CA TRP A 242 1.03 8.46 1.53
C TRP A 242 1.61 9.04 2.83
N ASP A 243 2.58 9.97 2.71
CA ASP A 243 3.17 10.65 3.87
C ASP A 243 2.13 11.51 4.63
N LEU A 244 1.11 12.05 3.92
CA LEU A 244 -0.01 12.77 4.55
C LEU A 244 -0.84 11.90 5.49
N ALA A 245 -0.99 10.62 5.19
CA ALA A 245 -1.75 9.68 6.03
C ALA A 245 -1.17 9.51 7.45
N ALA A 246 0.12 9.82 7.63
CA ALA A 246 0.78 9.78 8.94
C ALA A 246 0.52 11.04 9.79
N LEU A 247 -0.08 12.10 9.23
CA LEU A 247 -0.37 13.35 9.91
C LEU A 247 -1.75 13.29 10.59
N PRO A 248 -2.01 14.15 11.60
CA PRO A 248 -3.35 14.28 12.17
C PRO A 248 -4.39 14.68 11.10
N ILE A 249 -5.58 14.09 11.15
CA ILE A 249 -6.63 14.23 10.11
C ILE A 249 -6.97 15.68 9.75
N ARG A 250 -6.88 16.61 10.72
CA ARG A 250 -7.15 18.03 10.49
C ARG A 250 -6.11 18.70 9.58
N VAL A 251 -4.86 18.22 9.65
CA VAL A 251 -3.74 18.75 8.86
C VAL A 251 -3.71 18.12 7.47
N GLN A 252 -4.24 16.91 7.33
CA GLN A 252 -4.23 16.17 6.06
C GLN A 252 -4.94 16.93 4.95
N ALA A 253 -6.12 17.53 5.21
CA ALA A 253 -6.90 18.23 4.20
C ALA A 253 -6.16 19.48 3.66
N GLU A 254 -5.63 20.31 4.57
CA GLU A 254 -4.87 21.53 4.20
C GLU A 254 -3.61 21.18 3.40
N ARG A 255 -2.88 20.15 3.84
CA ARG A 255 -1.66 19.71 3.15
C ARG A 255 -1.97 19.04 1.81
N LEU A 256 -3.13 18.38 1.69
CA LEU A 256 -3.58 17.78 0.44
C LEU A 256 -3.85 18.85 -0.62
N ASP A 257 -4.56 19.92 -0.27
CA ASP A 257 -4.83 21.02 -1.21
C ASP A 257 -3.52 21.60 -1.76
N LYS A 258 -2.53 21.85 -0.88
CA LYS A 258 -1.21 22.30 -1.30
C LYS A 258 -0.49 21.27 -2.19
N LEU A 259 -0.55 19.98 -1.86
CA LEU A 259 0.06 18.93 -2.68
C LEU A 259 -0.52 18.89 -4.09
N LEU A 260 -1.84 19.11 -4.21
CA LEU A 260 -2.53 19.13 -5.52
C LEU A 260 -2.23 20.40 -6.32
N GLU A 261 -2.00 21.54 -5.66
CA GLU A 261 -1.57 22.79 -6.31
C GLU A 261 -0.14 22.68 -6.86
N ASP A 262 0.75 22.03 -6.11
CA ASP A 262 2.16 21.86 -6.49
C ASP A 262 2.34 20.73 -7.54
N TYR A 263 1.29 19.97 -7.88
CA TYR A 263 1.39 18.85 -8.81
C TYR A 263 1.50 19.36 -10.27
N PRO A 264 2.59 19.00 -10.98
CA PRO A 264 2.79 19.53 -12.33
C PRO A 264 1.77 18.94 -13.31
N PRO A 265 0.97 19.77 -13.99
CA PRO A 265 0.00 19.31 -14.99
C PRO A 265 0.65 18.82 -16.30
N ALA A 266 1.96 19.00 -16.46
CA ALA A 266 2.64 18.99 -17.75
C ALA A 266 2.92 17.60 -18.34
N GLU A 267 2.71 16.51 -17.60
CA GLU A 267 3.08 15.17 -18.08
C GLU A 267 1.94 14.42 -18.77
N ALA A 268 0.68 14.77 -18.51
CA ALA A 268 -0.44 14.09 -19.11
C ALA A 268 -0.91 14.76 -20.41
N THR A 269 -1.09 13.95 -21.42
CA THR A 269 -1.66 14.37 -22.70
C THR A 269 -3.06 13.80 -22.92
N LEU A 270 -3.37 12.69 -22.25
CA LEU A 270 -4.67 12.04 -22.28
C LEU A 270 -5.36 12.12 -20.92
N GLY A 271 -6.67 12.35 -20.92
CA GLY A 271 -7.51 12.31 -19.73
C GLY A 271 -8.49 11.15 -19.78
N MET A 272 -8.38 10.23 -18.80
CA MET A 272 -9.36 9.16 -18.62
C MET A 272 -10.46 9.61 -17.67
N HIS A 273 -11.67 9.70 -18.19
CA HIS A 273 -12.84 10.13 -17.46
C HIS A 273 -13.73 8.94 -17.07
N TRP A 274 -14.37 9.04 -15.92
CA TRP A 274 -15.24 8.00 -15.40
C TRP A 274 -16.68 8.50 -15.32
N ALA A 275 -17.62 7.62 -15.63
CA ALA A 275 -19.03 7.95 -15.45
C ALA A 275 -19.32 8.20 -13.96
N PRO A 276 -20.12 9.23 -13.63
CA PRO A 276 -20.63 9.39 -12.29
C PRO A 276 -21.48 8.15 -11.95
N ARG A 277 -20.94 7.25 -11.13
CA ARG A 277 -21.67 6.06 -10.71
C ARG A 277 -22.67 6.45 -9.64
N ARG A 278 -23.92 6.05 -9.83
CA ARG A 278 -24.91 6.02 -8.76
C ARG A 278 -24.45 4.95 -7.77
N ASN A 279 -24.18 5.36 -6.54
CA ASN A 279 -23.93 4.56 -5.35
C ASN A 279 -23.65 3.08 -5.61
N GLU A 280 -22.40 2.73 -5.89
CA GLU A 280 -21.99 1.34 -5.79
C GLU A 280 -22.09 0.94 -4.31
N ARG A 281 -22.77 -0.17 -4.04
CA ARG A 281 -22.92 -0.69 -2.67
C ARG A 281 -21.55 -0.78 -1.99
N GLY A 282 -21.35 0.01 -0.95
CA GLY A 282 -20.15 0.02 -0.12
C GLY A 282 -19.03 0.99 -0.53
N CYS A 283 -19.24 1.89 -1.50
CA CYS A 283 -18.30 2.96 -1.83
C CYS A 283 -18.94 4.34 -1.65
N ASP A 284 -18.35 5.15 -0.79
CA ASP A 284 -18.79 6.53 -0.49
C ASP A 284 -18.16 7.56 -1.44
N TRP A 285 -17.55 7.13 -2.53
CA TRP A 285 -16.77 7.96 -3.45
C TRP A 285 -17.03 7.63 -4.92
N ALA A 286 -16.80 8.61 -5.79
CA ALA A 286 -16.76 8.42 -7.24
C ALA A 286 -15.31 8.21 -7.70
N MET A 287 -15.11 7.38 -8.74
CA MET A 287 -13.78 7.19 -9.34
C MET A 287 -13.26 8.55 -9.86
N PRO A 288 -12.07 9.00 -9.41
CA PRO A 288 -11.49 10.25 -9.88
C PRO A 288 -10.99 10.10 -11.32
N ASP A 289 -10.99 11.19 -12.07
CA ASP A 289 -10.38 11.22 -13.40
C ASP A 289 -8.88 11.02 -13.29
N THR A 290 -8.28 10.42 -14.30
CA THR A 290 -6.87 10.00 -14.26
C THR A 290 -6.15 10.49 -15.52
N GLY A 291 -4.98 11.10 -15.34
CA GLY A 291 -4.09 11.46 -16.43
C GLY A 291 -3.28 10.27 -16.94
N LEU A 292 -2.96 10.31 -18.23
CA LEU A 292 -2.05 9.37 -18.88
C LEU A 292 -1.04 10.15 -19.73
N ASP A 293 0.13 9.58 -19.93
CA ASP A 293 1.11 10.08 -20.88
C ASP A 293 0.71 9.77 -22.34
N PRO A 294 1.45 10.24 -23.34
CA PRO A 294 1.16 9.99 -24.74
C PRO A 294 1.14 8.50 -25.12
N ASP A 295 1.91 7.68 -24.43
CA ASP A 295 2.04 6.25 -24.66
C ASP A 295 0.97 5.44 -23.91
N GLY A 296 0.10 6.13 -23.16
CA GLY A 296 -0.97 5.53 -22.36
C GLY A 296 -0.51 4.98 -21.02
N ALA A 297 0.71 5.31 -20.58
CA ALA A 297 1.15 5.00 -19.24
C ALA A 297 0.38 5.85 -18.21
N TRP A 298 0.03 5.20 -17.09
CA TRP A 298 -0.77 5.83 -16.07
C TRP A 298 0.09 6.68 -15.14
N LEU A 299 -0.36 7.89 -14.84
CA LEU A 299 0.23 8.67 -13.77
C LEU A 299 -0.11 8.07 -12.41
N ALA A 300 0.84 8.08 -11.52
CA ALA A 300 0.69 7.46 -10.20
C ALA A 300 -0.31 8.18 -9.28
N LEU A 301 -0.67 9.41 -9.56
CA LEU A 301 -1.67 10.16 -8.82
C LEU A 301 -2.75 10.66 -9.78
N PRO A 302 -4.06 10.49 -9.45
CA PRO A 302 -5.13 11.07 -10.23
C PRO A 302 -5.17 12.58 -10.00
N TRP A 303 -4.51 13.31 -10.89
CA TRP A 303 -4.39 14.76 -10.82
C TRP A 303 -5.60 15.48 -11.46
N LEU A 304 -6.36 14.78 -12.31
CA LEU A 304 -7.64 15.24 -12.75
C LEU A 304 -8.63 15.11 -11.59
N GLN A 305 -8.98 16.20 -11.00
CA GLN A 305 -9.61 16.26 -9.70
C GLN A 305 -10.96 15.56 -9.63
N HIS A 306 -11.18 14.79 -8.59
CA HIS A 306 -12.46 14.21 -8.23
C HIS A 306 -13.51 15.27 -7.83
N ARG A 307 -13.09 16.51 -7.56
CA ARG A 307 -13.94 17.70 -7.28
C ARG A 307 -14.34 18.44 -8.54
N GLN A 308 -14.44 17.76 -9.68
CA GLN A 308 -14.80 18.36 -10.97
C GLN A 308 -16.22 18.93 -10.99
N PRO A 309 -16.48 19.99 -11.78
CA PRO A 309 -17.83 20.53 -11.96
C PRO A 309 -18.82 19.48 -12.46
N ALA A 310 -20.11 19.65 -12.13
CA ALA A 310 -21.17 18.79 -12.64
C ALA A 310 -21.37 19.01 -14.15
N GLY A 311 -21.60 17.90 -14.88
CA GLY A 311 -21.81 17.91 -16.33
C GLY A 311 -20.54 17.69 -17.14
N TRP A 312 -20.69 17.25 -18.39
CA TRP A 312 -19.54 16.91 -19.24
C TRP A 312 -18.79 18.15 -19.70
N GLN A 313 -19.47 19.14 -20.29
CA GLN A 313 -18.81 20.31 -20.86
C GLN A 313 -17.97 21.07 -19.81
N PRO A 314 -18.50 21.51 -18.66
CA PRO A 314 -17.70 22.25 -17.69
C PRO A 314 -16.55 21.40 -17.11
N ARG A 315 -16.74 20.10 -16.96
CA ARG A 315 -15.72 19.19 -16.49
C ARG A 315 -14.57 19.04 -17.49
N LEU A 316 -14.89 18.83 -18.77
CA LEU A 316 -13.90 18.71 -19.84
C LEU A 316 -13.16 20.04 -20.07
N ALA A 317 -13.89 21.17 -20.00
CA ALA A 317 -13.29 22.49 -20.08
C ALA A 317 -12.29 22.75 -18.96
N ALA A 318 -12.67 22.46 -17.71
CA ALA A 318 -11.80 22.63 -16.55
C ALA A 318 -10.52 21.78 -16.67
N VAL A 319 -10.64 20.52 -17.08
CA VAL A 319 -9.48 19.63 -17.28
C VAL A 319 -8.59 20.14 -18.41
N THR A 320 -9.15 20.59 -19.51
CA THR A 320 -8.38 21.13 -20.64
C THR A 320 -7.62 22.40 -20.25
N GLU A 321 -8.27 23.32 -19.54
CA GLU A 321 -7.69 24.60 -19.13
C GLU A 321 -6.60 24.41 -18.06
N GLN A 322 -6.87 23.56 -17.05
CA GLN A 322 -5.95 23.38 -15.92
C GLN A 322 -4.75 22.48 -16.26
N SER A 323 -4.96 21.50 -17.15
CA SER A 323 -4.02 20.39 -17.33
C SER A 323 -3.50 20.26 -18.76
N GLY A 324 -3.99 21.06 -19.69
CA GLY A 324 -3.56 21.01 -21.10
C GLY A 324 -3.92 19.71 -21.84
N VAL A 325 -4.79 18.87 -21.26
CA VAL A 325 -5.22 17.60 -21.87
C VAL A 325 -5.96 17.85 -23.18
N ALA A 326 -5.44 17.28 -24.26
CA ALA A 326 -6.01 17.42 -25.61
C ALA A 326 -6.85 16.22 -26.05
N VAL A 327 -6.70 15.07 -25.39
CA VAL A 327 -7.39 13.82 -25.71
C VAL A 327 -8.22 13.35 -24.52
N HIS A 328 -9.51 13.14 -24.73
CA HIS A 328 -10.45 12.74 -23.70
C HIS A 328 -11.02 11.34 -23.96
N LEU A 329 -10.74 10.39 -23.08
CA LEU A 329 -11.29 9.04 -23.09
C LEU A 329 -12.53 9.02 -22.20
N LEU A 330 -13.70 8.81 -22.77
CA LEU A 330 -15.00 9.00 -22.13
C LEU A 330 -15.72 7.65 -21.94
N PRO A 331 -16.33 7.38 -20.78
CA PRO A 331 -17.00 6.11 -20.49
C PRO A 331 -18.39 6.01 -21.11
N GLN A 332 -18.89 7.08 -21.69
CA GLN A 332 -20.17 7.16 -22.39
C GLN A 332 -20.18 8.35 -23.35
N LEU A 333 -21.08 8.33 -24.33
CA LEU A 333 -21.24 9.44 -25.24
C LEU A 333 -21.72 10.70 -24.47
N PRO A 334 -20.99 11.82 -24.51
CA PRO A 334 -21.44 13.06 -23.90
C PRO A 334 -22.65 13.66 -24.66
N ASP A 335 -23.34 14.56 -23.99
CA ASP A 335 -24.45 15.28 -24.60
C ASP A 335 -23.99 16.11 -25.81
N THR A 336 -24.95 16.51 -26.63
CA THR A 336 -24.71 17.25 -27.89
C THR A 336 -23.96 18.57 -27.65
N THR A 337 -24.25 19.26 -26.54
CA THR A 337 -23.59 20.52 -26.18
C THR A 337 -22.12 20.31 -25.91
N SER A 338 -21.79 19.30 -25.12
CA SER A 338 -20.41 18.93 -24.81
C SER A 338 -19.63 18.48 -26.05
N ARG A 339 -20.24 17.69 -26.93
CA ARG A 339 -19.60 17.27 -28.19
C ARG A 339 -19.35 18.46 -29.12
N THR A 340 -20.33 19.38 -29.25
CA THR A 340 -20.16 20.60 -30.03
C THR A 340 -19.02 21.45 -29.51
N TRP A 341 -18.90 21.58 -28.18
CA TRP A 341 -17.78 22.28 -27.55
C TRP A 341 -16.44 21.58 -27.83
N LEU A 342 -16.33 20.27 -27.63
CA LEU A 342 -15.10 19.49 -27.92
C LEU A 342 -14.65 19.66 -29.37
N ASN A 343 -15.60 19.61 -30.31
CA ASN A 343 -15.31 19.76 -31.73
C ASN A 343 -14.90 21.20 -32.08
N ALA A 344 -15.54 22.22 -31.47
CA ALA A 344 -15.17 23.63 -31.65
C ALA A 344 -13.75 23.92 -31.14
N GLN A 345 -13.33 23.27 -30.05
CA GLN A 345 -11.97 23.36 -29.50
C GLN A 345 -10.97 22.44 -30.24
N GLN A 346 -11.40 21.70 -31.22
CA GLN A 346 -10.58 20.69 -31.95
C GLN A 346 -9.99 19.60 -31.06
N LEU A 347 -10.57 19.36 -29.89
CA LEU A 347 -10.12 18.35 -28.94
C LEU A 347 -10.48 16.94 -29.43
N THR A 348 -9.58 16.00 -29.20
CA THR A 348 -9.80 14.59 -29.50
C THR A 348 -10.62 13.94 -28.42
N TRP A 349 -11.64 13.16 -28.80
CA TRP A 349 -12.40 12.36 -27.85
C TRP A 349 -12.74 10.97 -28.38
N VAL A 350 -12.77 10.00 -27.49
CA VAL A 350 -13.17 8.63 -27.74
C VAL A 350 -14.19 8.24 -26.67
N SER A 351 -15.36 7.82 -27.08
CA SER A 351 -16.44 7.44 -26.16
C SER A 351 -16.70 5.95 -26.21
N GLN A 352 -16.48 5.26 -25.12
CA GLN A 352 -16.95 3.88 -24.99
C GLN A 352 -18.46 3.88 -24.79
N VAL A 353 -19.17 3.07 -25.57
CA VAL A 353 -20.62 3.05 -25.57
C VAL A 353 -21.17 1.64 -25.47
N ARG A 354 -22.46 1.51 -25.21
CA ARG A 354 -23.13 0.20 -25.15
C ARG A 354 -23.55 -0.27 -26.55
N ALA A 355 -23.65 -1.57 -26.74
CA ALA A 355 -24.19 -2.19 -27.96
C ALA A 355 -25.60 -1.66 -28.35
N THR A 356 -26.35 -1.19 -27.37
CA THR A 356 -27.70 -0.62 -27.52
C THR A 356 -27.71 0.87 -27.87
N GLN A 357 -26.54 1.53 -27.96
CA GLN A 357 -26.44 2.92 -28.39
C GLN A 357 -27.04 3.06 -29.77
N ARG A 358 -27.94 4.03 -29.90
CA ARG A 358 -28.61 4.34 -31.18
C ARG A 358 -27.79 5.33 -31.98
N VAL A 359 -27.66 5.04 -33.25
CA VAL A 359 -27.02 5.85 -34.29
C VAL A 359 -27.90 5.87 -35.54
N VAL A 360 -27.58 6.70 -36.51
CA VAL A 360 -28.20 6.67 -37.83
C VAL A 360 -27.19 6.07 -38.80
N ALA A 361 -27.52 4.96 -39.43
CA ALA A 361 -26.75 4.32 -40.47
C ALA A 361 -27.62 4.10 -41.72
N HIS A 362 -27.13 4.50 -42.88
CA HIS A 362 -27.87 4.43 -44.16
C HIS A 362 -29.27 5.11 -44.09
N GLY A 363 -29.39 6.18 -43.31
CA GLY A 363 -30.65 6.93 -43.13
C GLY A 363 -31.60 6.30 -42.10
N GLU A 364 -31.32 5.14 -41.54
CA GLU A 364 -32.16 4.47 -40.56
C GLU A 364 -31.60 4.59 -39.14
N ARG A 365 -32.48 4.70 -38.16
CA ARG A 365 -32.10 4.74 -36.74
C ARG A 365 -31.95 3.32 -36.20
N VAL A 366 -30.72 2.87 -36.04
CA VAL A 366 -30.36 1.51 -35.64
C VAL A 366 -29.50 1.51 -34.39
N THR A 367 -29.30 0.35 -33.78
CA THR A 367 -28.36 0.17 -32.68
C THR A 367 -26.98 -0.23 -33.22
N LEU A 368 -25.89 0.06 -32.48
CA LEU A 368 -24.55 -0.38 -32.83
C LEU A 368 -24.45 -1.90 -33.03
N LYS A 369 -25.18 -2.68 -32.22
CA LYS A 369 -25.28 -4.12 -32.40
C LYS A 369 -25.80 -4.51 -33.78
N GLN A 370 -26.78 -3.78 -34.31
CA GLN A 370 -27.32 -4.01 -35.66
C GLN A 370 -26.37 -3.54 -36.75
N VAL A 371 -25.67 -2.42 -36.56
CA VAL A 371 -24.64 -1.95 -37.51
C VAL A 371 -23.58 -3.02 -37.76
N PHE A 372 -23.13 -3.68 -36.71
CA PHE A 372 -22.05 -4.67 -36.78
C PHE A 372 -22.52 -6.13 -36.85
N ALA A 373 -23.84 -6.40 -37.02
CA ALA A 373 -24.38 -7.76 -37.03
C ALA A 373 -23.80 -8.65 -38.12
N GLN A 374 -23.39 -8.08 -39.25
CA GLN A 374 -22.85 -8.77 -40.42
C GLN A 374 -21.41 -8.31 -40.75
N SER A 375 -20.76 -7.56 -39.87
CA SER A 375 -19.42 -7.02 -40.13
C SER A 375 -18.37 -8.11 -40.03
N THR A 376 -17.48 -8.16 -41.00
CA THR A 376 -16.29 -9.00 -40.95
C THR A 376 -15.18 -8.27 -40.21
N LEU A 377 -14.65 -8.89 -39.16
CA LEU A 377 -13.51 -8.35 -38.42
C LEU A 377 -12.24 -8.66 -39.20
N THR A 378 -11.56 -7.63 -39.70
CA THR A 378 -10.46 -7.78 -40.66
C THR A 378 -9.09 -7.48 -40.10
N HIS A 379 -9.01 -6.77 -38.99
CA HIS A 379 -7.74 -6.36 -38.40
C HIS A 379 -7.61 -6.90 -36.99
N SER A 380 -6.46 -7.51 -36.68
CA SER A 380 -6.12 -7.93 -35.32
C SER A 380 -4.86 -7.25 -34.84
N VAL A 381 -4.87 -6.85 -33.57
CA VAL A 381 -3.72 -6.28 -32.86
C VAL A 381 -3.51 -7.10 -31.60
N GLU A 382 -2.25 -7.41 -31.30
CA GLU A 382 -1.90 -8.00 -30.01
C GLU A 382 -2.03 -6.97 -28.91
N VAL A 383 -2.72 -7.34 -27.82
CA VAL A 383 -2.98 -6.46 -26.68
C VAL A 383 -2.83 -7.23 -25.39
N ARG A 384 -2.42 -6.56 -24.32
CA ARG A 384 -2.59 -7.11 -22.98
C ARG A 384 -3.93 -6.68 -22.41
N PHE A 385 -4.69 -7.64 -21.95
CA PHE A 385 -5.97 -7.38 -21.29
C PHE A 385 -6.05 -8.19 -20.00
N ARG A 386 -6.15 -7.47 -18.85
CA ARG A 386 -6.11 -8.06 -17.51
C ARG A 386 -4.85 -8.91 -17.27
N GLY A 387 -3.69 -8.38 -17.70
CA GLY A 387 -2.40 -9.03 -17.54
C GLY A 387 -2.16 -10.26 -18.43
N GLN A 388 -3.10 -10.60 -19.35
CA GLN A 388 -2.97 -11.72 -20.27
C GLN A 388 -2.77 -11.23 -21.71
N PRO A 389 -1.92 -11.90 -22.51
CA PRO A 389 -1.81 -11.61 -23.92
C PRO A 389 -3.11 -12.03 -24.64
N MET A 390 -3.70 -11.14 -25.41
CA MET A 390 -4.95 -11.32 -26.13
C MET A 390 -4.84 -10.76 -27.54
N GLN A 391 -5.81 -11.07 -28.39
CA GLN A 391 -5.95 -10.48 -29.72
C GLN A 391 -7.20 -9.60 -29.76
N LEU A 392 -7.03 -8.35 -30.18
CA LEU A 392 -8.12 -7.42 -30.43
C LEU A 392 -8.47 -7.43 -31.92
N TRP A 393 -9.62 -7.99 -32.26
CA TRP A 393 -10.18 -7.97 -33.60
C TRP A 393 -11.15 -6.81 -33.71
N ASN A 394 -11.03 -5.99 -34.75
CA ASN A 394 -11.84 -4.77 -34.88
C ASN A 394 -12.43 -4.55 -36.26
N ALA A 395 -13.51 -3.76 -36.30
CA ALA A 395 -14.13 -3.21 -37.49
C ALA A 395 -14.67 -1.82 -37.18
N TYR A 396 -14.81 -0.98 -38.19
CA TYR A 396 -15.45 0.34 -38.06
C TYR A 396 -16.48 0.58 -39.15
N ALA A 397 -17.41 1.51 -38.89
CA ALA A 397 -18.44 1.93 -39.82
C ALA A 397 -18.72 3.43 -39.68
N GLU A 398 -19.02 4.09 -40.77
CA GLU A 398 -19.50 5.48 -40.78
C GLU A 398 -20.94 5.51 -40.33
N VAL A 399 -21.24 6.38 -39.35
CA VAL A 399 -22.60 6.59 -38.82
C VAL A 399 -22.81 8.06 -38.48
N ASP A 400 -24.07 8.45 -38.30
CA ASP A 400 -24.42 9.76 -37.78
C ASP A 400 -24.98 9.63 -36.37
N SER A 401 -24.80 10.68 -35.55
CA SER A 401 -25.43 10.78 -34.24
C SER A 401 -26.94 10.70 -34.36
N ALA A 402 -27.59 9.92 -33.49
CA ALA A 402 -29.06 9.89 -33.41
C ALA A 402 -29.68 11.18 -32.84
N GLU A 403 -28.87 12.01 -32.22
CA GLU A 403 -29.23 13.32 -31.69
C GLU A 403 -28.82 14.40 -32.69
N ARG A 404 -29.64 15.43 -32.82
CA ARG A 404 -29.37 16.59 -33.68
C ARG A 404 -28.83 17.74 -32.84
N ASN A 405 -27.89 18.49 -33.42
CA ASN A 405 -27.38 19.72 -32.81
C ASN A 405 -28.41 20.85 -32.87
N ALA A 406 -28.07 22.00 -32.28
CA ALA A 406 -28.95 23.18 -32.27
C ALA A 406 -29.30 23.69 -33.68
N SER A 407 -28.48 23.39 -34.70
CA SER A 407 -28.74 23.70 -36.11
C SER A 407 -29.57 22.64 -36.84
N GLY A 408 -30.03 21.60 -36.15
CA GLY A 408 -30.83 20.51 -36.73
C GLY A 408 -30.04 19.47 -37.51
N GLN A 409 -28.72 19.58 -37.56
CA GLN A 409 -27.83 18.66 -38.26
C GLN A 409 -27.38 17.50 -37.34
N SER A 410 -27.24 16.32 -37.92
CA SER A 410 -26.61 15.17 -37.25
C SER A 410 -25.09 15.25 -37.36
N GLU A 411 -24.40 14.88 -36.30
CA GLU A 411 -22.94 14.85 -36.29
C GLU A 411 -22.44 13.53 -36.90
N ALA A 412 -21.52 13.65 -37.87
CA ALA A 412 -20.88 12.48 -38.49
C ALA A 412 -19.83 11.85 -37.56
N LEU A 413 -19.98 10.56 -37.29
CA LEU A 413 -19.17 9.79 -36.36
C LEU A 413 -18.59 8.53 -37.03
N LEU A 414 -17.56 7.97 -36.44
CA LEU A 414 -17.13 6.61 -36.69
C LEU A 414 -17.54 5.73 -35.50
N ALA A 415 -18.25 4.67 -35.80
CA ALA A 415 -18.56 3.61 -34.86
C ALA A 415 -17.50 2.53 -34.96
N TRP A 416 -17.03 2.06 -33.82
CA TRP A 416 -16.05 1.00 -33.70
C TRP A 416 -16.64 -0.19 -32.95
N TYR A 417 -16.30 -1.37 -33.42
CA TYR A 417 -16.62 -2.62 -32.75
C TYR A 417 -15.36 -3.45 -32.62
N ALA A 418 -15.12 -4.02 -31.44
CA ALA A 418 -14.00 -4.95 -31.26
C ALA A 418 -14.38 -6.15 -30.39
N GLU A 419 -13.71 -7.25 -30.70
CA GLU A 419 -13.70 -8.48 -29.90
C GLU A 419 -12.31 -8.74 -29.35
N VAL A 420 -12.21 -8.90 -28.04
CA VAL A 420 -11.00 -9.43 -27.41
C VAL A 420 -11.10 -10.94 -27.42
N ARG A 421 -10.15 -11.62 -28.07
CA ARG A 421 -10.11 -13.06 -28.22
C ARG A 421 -8.87 -13.64 -27.57
N ASP A 422 -9.03 -14.80 -26.99
CA ASP A 422 -7.92 -15.61 -26.52
C ASP A 422 -7.11 -16.12 -27.71
N PRO A 423 -5.79 -15.95 -27.76
CA PRO A 423 -4.97 -16.29 -28.94
C PRO A 423 -4.91 -17.81 -29.22
N GLU A 424 -5.05 -18.67 -28.18
CA GLU A 424 -4.94 -20.11 -28.35
C GLU A 424 -6.30 -20.75 -28.70
N SER A 425 -7.36 -20.36 -28.01
CA SER A 425 -8.70 -20.96 -28.18
C SER A 425 -9.58 -20.22 -29.18
N ALA A 426 -9.15 -19.03 -29.66
CA ALA A 426 -9.95 -18.10 -30.46
C ALA A 426 -11.29 -17.69 -29.82
N ARG A 427 -11.50 -18.01 -28.55
CA ARG A 427 -12.73 -17.70 -27.81
C ARG A 427 -12.85 -16.21 -27.56
N VAL A 428 -14.03 -15.63 -27.82
CA VAL A 428 -14.34 -14.25 -27.50
C VAL A 428 -14.48 -14.08 -26.00
N VAL A 429 -13.59 -13.28 -25.39
CA VAL A 429 -13.59 -12.95 -23.96
C VAL A 429 -14.53 -11.81 -23.69
N THR A 430 -14.49 -10.76 -24.52
CA THR A 430 -15.37 -9.58 -24.38
C THR A 430 -15.57 -8.87 -25.71
N ARG A 431 -16.64 -8.04 -25.78
CA ARG A 431 -16.99 -7.21 -26.91
C ARG A 431 -17.13 -5.78 -26.46
N ARG A 432 -16.64 -4.81 -27.25
CA ARG A 432 -16.69 -3.39 -26.95
C ARG A 432 -17.11 -2.58 -28.15
N TYR A 433 -17.72 -1.42 -27.88
CA TYR A 433 -18.18 -0.47 -28.88
C TYR A 433 -17.71 0.91 -28.50
N TRP A 434 -17.29 1.70 -29.49
CA TRP A 434 -16.92 3.10 -29.31
C TRP A 434 -17.50 3.97 -30.40
N LEU A 435 -17.58 5.25 -30.10
CA LEU A 435 -17.89 6.32 -31.05
C LEU A 435 -16.78 7.37 -31.00
N THR A 436 -16.35 7.83 -32.15
CA THR A 436 -15.33 8.87 -32.31
C THR A 436 -15.75 9.88 -33.37
N PRO A 437 -15.24 11.13 -33.33
CA PRO A 437 -15.42 12.06 -34.43
C PRO A 437 -14.87 11.49 -35.74
N ARG A 438 -15.60 11.66 -36.86
CA ARG A 438 -15.18 11.17 -38.17
C ARG A 438 -13.79 11.70 -38.61
N ARG A 439 -13.45 12.93 -38.19
CA ARG A 439 -12.16 13.57 -38.52
C ARG A 439 -10.91 12.77 -38.08
N LEU A 440 -11.05 11.89 -37.09
CA LEU A 440 -9.92 11.11 -36.53
C LEU A 440 -9.55 9.90 -37.41
N GLY A 441 -10.42 9.51 -38.35
CA GLY A 441 -10.15 8.36 -39.21
C GLY A 441 -9.89 7.08 -38.43
N ALA A 442 -9.01 6.23 -38.96
CA ALA A 442 -8.63 4.94 -38.35
C ALA A 442 -7.50 5.05 -37.32
N ASP A 443 -6.92 6.23 -37.09
CA ASP A 443 -5.74 6.43 -36.25
C ASP A 443 -6.03 6.40 -34.74
N VAL A 444 -7.24 6.00 -34.35
CA VAL A 444 -7.68 5.96 -32.93
C VAL A 444 -7.48 4.60 -32.28
N LEU A 445 -6.99 3.60 -32.98
CA LEU A 445 -6.94 2.23 -32.45
C LEU A 445 -6.13 2.12 -31.15
N SER A 446 -5.03 2.84 -31.04
CA SER A 446 -4.24 2.92 -29.80
C SER A 446 -5.05 3.47 -28.63
N LEU A 447 -5.87 4.50 -28.86
CA LEU A 447 -6.75 5.09 -27.84
C LEU A 447 -7.84 4.12 -27.40
N LEU A 448 -8.38 3.30 -28.31
CA LEU A 448 -9.35 2.24 -27.97
C LEU A 448 -8.71 1.18 -27.09
N VAL A 449 -7.46 0.78 -27.39
CA VAL A 449 -6.69 -0.18 -26.60
C VAL A 449 -6.41 0.38 -25.21
N ILE A 450 -5.94 1.61 -25.10
CA ILE A 450 -5.69 2.29 -23.82
C ILE A 450 -6.98 2.31 -22.96
N GLN A 451 -8.10 2.68 -23.55
CA GLN A 451 -9.38 2.72 -22.84
C GLN A 451 -9.86 1.32 -22.40
N LEU A 452 -9.63 0.31 -23.22
CA LEU A 452 -9.93 -1.09 -22.90
C LEU A 452 -9.10 -1.59 -21.71
N GLN A 453 -7.80 -1.32 -21.72
CA GLN A 453 -6.88 -1.71 -20.64
C GLN A 453 -7.24 -1.03 -19.31
N ALA A 454 -7.72 0.20 -19.38
CA ALA A 454 -8.13 0.98 -18.23
C ALA A 454 -9.38 0.45 -17.49
N GLU A 455 -10.20 -0.39 -18.11
CA GLU A 455 -11.46 -0.85 -17.51
C GLU A 455 -11.28 -1.51 -16.13
N GLY A 456 -10.15 -2.16 -15.89
CA GLY A 456 -9.83 -2.82 -14.63
C GLY A 456 -9.57 -1.86 -13.46
N LEU A 457 -9.18 -0.61 -13.77
CA LEU A 457 -8.67 0.34 -12.79
C LEU A 457 -9.68 0.64 -11.67
N ALA A 458 -10.95 0.84 -11.98
CA ALA A 458 -11.98 1.12 -10.97
C ALA A 458 -12.14 -0.06 -9.96
N THR A 459 -11.95 -1.28 -10.41
CA THR A 459 -12.00 -2.47 -9.54
C THR A 459 -10.76 -2.55 -8.64
N LEU A 460 -9.57 -2.28 -9.18
CA LEU A 460 -8.33 -2.22 -8.43
C LEU A 460 -8.38 -1.10 -7.38
N THR A 461 -8.86 0.09 -7.76
CA THR A 461 -9.03 1.23 -6.84
C THR A 461 -9.98 0.89 -5.69
N ARG A 462 -11.12 0.25 -5.97
CA ARG A 462 -12.04 -0.18 -4.93
C ARG A 462 -11.39 -1.16 -3.96
N ARG A 463 -10.61 -2.11 -4.47
CA ARG A 463 -9.89 -3.06 -3.64
C ARG A 463 -8.85 -2.39 -2.76
N ALA A 464 -8.04 -1.48 -3.33
CA ALA A 464 -7.07 -0.70 -2.57
C ALA A 464 -7.75 0.16 -1.48
N TRP A 465 -8.85 0.83 -1.84
CA TRP A 465 -9.66 1.60 -0.90
C TRP A 465 -10.14 0.76 0.29
N GLN A 466 -10.68 -0.44 0.01
CA GLN A 466 -11.16 -1.34 1.07
C GLN A 466 -10.03 -1.80 1.98
N GLN A 467 -8.86 -2.15 1.43
CA GLN A 467 -7.70 -2.52 2.23
C GLN A 467 -7.23 -1.36 3.11
N LEU A 468 -7.05 -0.17 2.54
CA LEU A 468 -6.63 1.02 3.29
C LEU A 468 -7.65 1.40 4.37
N LYS A 469 -8.96 1.29 4.09
CA LYS A 469 -10.02 1.57 5.07
C LYS A 469 -10.02 0.61 6.26
N GLN A 470 -9.64 -0.65 6.06
CA GLN A 470 -9.51 -1.63 7.14
C GLN A 470 -8.30 -1.36 8.03
N ASP A 471 -7.25 -0.80 7.46
CA ASP A 471 -5.96 -0.64 8.11
C ASP A 471 -5.82 0.71 8.85
N ASP A 472 -6.62 1.74 8.52
CA ASP A 472 -6.43 3.11 9.01
C ASP A 472 -7.27 3.49 10.26
N GLY A 473 -8.15 2.63 10.73
CA GLY A 473 -8.98 2.89 11.92
C GLY A 473 -9.86 4.15 11.85
N GLY A 474 -9.96 4.81 10.68
CA GLY A 474 -10.72 6.05 10.47
C GLY A 474 -9.91 7.35 10.67
N GLU A 475 -8.60 7.27 10.85
CA GLU A 475 -7.72 8.45 11.05
C GLU A 475 -7.24 9.08 9.73
N VAL A 476 -7.45 8.43 8.60
CA VAL A 476 -7.07 8.97 7.29
C VAL A 476 -8.26 9.68 6.64
N ASN A 477 -8.04 10.92 6.19
CA ASN A 477 -9.03 11.68 5.41
C ASN A 477 -9.47 10.88 4.17
N ALA A 478 -10.78 10.89 3.88
CA ALA A 478 -11.35 10.10 2.79
C ALA A 478 -10.76 10.47 1.41
N GLU A 479 -10.43 11.74 1.17
CA GLU A 479 -9.82 12.19 -0.08
C GLU A 479 -8.37 11.72 -0.19
N VAL A 480 -7.58 11.79 0.89
CA VAL A 480 -6.21 11.26 0.93
C VAL A 480 -6.23 9.76 0.65
N ARG A 481 -7.13 9.01 1.31
CA ARG A 481 -7.30 7.58 1.07
C ARG A 481 -7.70 7.28 -0.37
N LEU A 482 -8.57 8.10 -0.97
CA LEU A 482 -8.99 7.93 -2.36
C LEU A 482 -7.81 8.11 -3.32
N LEU A 483 -6.99 9.13 -3.11
CA LEU A 483 -5.82 9.38 -3.95
C LEU A 483 -4.75 8.30 -3.77
N MET A 484 -4.50 7.84 -2.54
CA MET A 484 -3.62 6.70 -2.29
C MET A 484 -4.12 5.45 -3.01
N ALA A 485 -5.41 5.14 -2.89
CA ALA A 485 -6.00 3.96 -3.51
C ALA A 485 -5.96 4.01 -5.04
N SER A 486 -6.37 5.14 -5.63
CA SER A 486 -6.43 5.30 -7.08
C SER A 486 -5.05 5.42 -7.72
N GLY A 487 -4.10 6.13 -7.08
CA GLY A 487 -2.73 6.23 -7.56
C GLY A 487 -2.01 4.88 -7.50
N THR A 488 -2.14 4.15 -6.40
CA THR A 488 -1.55 2.80 -6.29
C THR A 488 -2.15 1.83 -7.30
N ALA A 489 -3.47 1.91 -7.53
CA ALA A 489 -4.16 1.10 -8.54
C ALA A 489 -3.71 1.46 -9.96
N ALA A 490 -3.48 2.75 -10.26
CA ALA A 490 -2.99 3.22 -11.55
C ALA A 490 -1.60 2.64 -11.87
N VAL A 491 -0.68 2.71 -10.92
CA VAL A 491 0.67 2.12 -11.08
C VAL A 491 0.58 0.61 -11.28
N ALA A 492 -0.23 -0.09 -10.46
CA ALA A 492 -0.39 -1.54 -10.60
C ALA A 492 -1.00 -1.93 -11.95
N GLY A 493 -2.03 -1.21 -12.41
CA GLY A 493 -2.68 -1.44 -13.70
C GLY A 493 -1.77 -1.16 -14.89
N HIS A 494 -0.94 -0.11 -14.81
CA HIS A 494 0.05 0.19 -15.83
C HIS A 494 1.10 -0.94 -15.93
N LEU A 495 1.73 -1.31 -14.82
CA LEU A 495 2.76 -2.35 -14.79
C LEU A 495 2.24 -3.74 -15.19
N ASP A 496 0.94 -4.00 -15.04
CA ASP A 496 0.31 -5.26 -15.46
C ASP A 496 0.07 -5.33 -16.98
N ASN A 497 -0.09 -4.18 -17.63
CA ASN A 497 -0.40 -4.07 -19.05
C ASN A 497 0.79 -3.59 -19.91
N ALA A 498 1.84 -3.04 -19.31
CA ALA A 498 3.00 -2.54 -20.05
C ALA A 498 3.85 -3.69 -20.63
N ASP A 499 4.37 -3.48 -21.85
CA ASP A 499 5.18 -4.45 -22.58
C ASP A 499 6.65 -4.07 -22.65
N ASP A 500 7.02 -2.87 -22.18
CA ASP A 500 8.42 -2.44 -22.19
C ASP A 500 9.26 -3.21 -21.16
N GLU A 501 10.53 -3.42 -21.46
CA GLU A 501 11.46 -4.22 -20.65
C GLU A 501 11.59 -3.70 -19.21
N ALA A 502 11.54 -2.38 -19.03
CA ALA A 502 11.67 -1.77 -17.71
C ALA A 502 10.44 -2.03 -16.83
N ALA A 503 9.23 -1.92 -17.40
CA ALA A 503 7.98 -2.23 -16.69
C ALA A 503 7.89 -3.72 -16.35
N VAL A 504 8.30 -4.62 -17.26
CA VAL A 504 8.37 -6.07 -17.00
C VAL A 504 9.34 -6.39 -15.87
N ALA A 505 10.50 -5.73 -15.83
CA ALA A 505 11.46 -5.88 -14.74
C ALA A 505 10.91 -5.37 -13.41
N LEU A 506 10.24 -4.21 -13.38
CA LEU A 506 9.57 -3.67 -12.18
C LEU A 506 8.45 -4.59 -11.68
N HIS A 507 7.64 -5.13 -12.61
CA HIS A 507 6.61 -6.13 -12.29
C HIS A 507 7.23 -7.35 -11.59
N SER A 508 8.31 -7.91 -12.17
CA SER A 508 9.01 -9.07 -11.62
C SER A 508 9.58 -8.80 -10.23
N ASP A 509 10.19 -7.63 -10.02
CA ASP A 509 10.76 -7.23 -8.74
C ASP A 509 9.67 -7.04 -7.66
N LEU A 510 8.55 -6.40 -8.02
CA LEU A 510 7.39 -6.28 -7.12
C LEU A 510 6.82 -7.64 -6.72
N MET A 511 6.64 -8.54 -7.68
CA MET A 511 6.17 -9.90 -7.41
C MET A 511 7.16 -10.67 -6.53
N GLY A 512 8.46 -10.43 -6.68
CA GLY A 512 9.52 -10.99 -5.86
C GLY A 512 9.43 -10.59 -4.38
N LEU A 513 8.88 -9.41 -4.05
CA LEU A 513 8.66 -8.98 -2.66
C LEU A 513 7.62 -9.83 -1.92
N LEU A 514 6.64 -10.38 -2.64
CA LEU A 514 5.58 -11.21 -2.04
C LEU A 514 5.98 -12.68 -1.82
N GLY A 515 7.13 -13.10 -2.32
CA GLY A 515 7.59 -14.50 -2.27
C GLY A 515 6.91 -15.41 -3.30
N ALA A 516 7.65 -16.40 -3.81
CA ALA A 516 7.33 -17.24 -4.97
C ALA A 516 6.08 -18.16 -4.86
N ARG A 517 5.28 -18.08 -3.80
CA ARG A 517 4.20 -19.05 -3.50
C ARG A 517 2.77 -18.58 -3.75
N ARG A 518 2.52 -17.36 -4.21
CA ARG A 518 1.16 -16.94 -4.54
C ARG A 518 0.83 -17.21 -6.00
N LYS A 519 -0.25 -17.98 -6.24
CA LYS A 519 -0.88 -18.12 -7.56
C LYS A 519 -1.12 -16.71 -8.12
N ARG A 520 -0.74 -16.49 -9.39
CA ARG A 520 -1.09 -15.28 -10.16
C ARG A 520 -2.59 -15.02 -10.02
N ARG A 521 -2.94 -14.00 -9.28
CA ARG A 521 -4.29 -13.42 -9.24
C ARG A 521 -4.17 -12.03 -9.86
N ASP A 522 -5.21 -11.60 -10.55
CA ASP A 522 -5.31 -10.27 -11.20
C ASP A 522 -5.00 -9.08 -10.27
N THR A 523 -4.85 -9.33 -8.98
CA THR A 523 -4.63 -8.31 -7.94
C THR A 523 -3.30 -8.48 -7.19
N ALA A 524 -2.47 -9.44 -7.60
CA ALA A 524 -1.23 -9.73 -6.88
C ALA A 524 -0.24 -8.55 -6.94
N LEU A 525 -0.20 -7.84 -8.07
CA LEU A 525 0.66 -6.69 -8.26
C LEU A 525 0.21 -5.48 -7.40
N LEU A 526 -1.09 -5.24 -7.31
CA LEU A 526 -1.65 -4.24 -6.39
C LEU A 526 -1.28 -4.55 -4.93
N ASP A 527 -1.46 -5.82 -4.51
CA ASP A 527 -1.11 -6.26 -3.15
C ASP A 527 0.40 -6.07 -2.89
N ALA A 528 1.26 -6.31 -3.89
CA ALA A 528 2.71 -6.12 -3.80
C ALA A 528 3.09 -4.65 -3.65
N LEU A 529 2.44 -3.77 -4.42
CA LEU A 529 2.72 -2.34 -4.39
C LEU A 529 2.22 -1.69 -3.09
N LEU A 530 1.01 -2.05 -2.63
CA LEU A 530 0.51 -1.62 -1.32
C LEU A 530 1.47 -2.06 -0.21
N TYR A 531 1.93 -3.31 -0.25
CA TYR A 531 2.92 -3.81 0.68
C TYR A 531 4.23 -3.00 0.64
N ALA A 532 4.74 -2.67 -0.57
CA ALA A 532 5.97 -1.91 -0.72
C ALA A 532 5.85 -0.49 -0.12
N LEU A 533 4.72 0.20 -0.36
CA LEU A 533 4.46 1.53 0.19
C LEU A 533 4.28 1.50 1.71
N MET A 534 3.55 0.53 2.25
CA MET A 534 3.40 0.33 3.70
C MET A 534 4.72 -0.01 4.38
N ALA A 535 5.56 -0.85 3.74
CA ALA A 535 6.89 -1.19 4.25
C ALA A 535 7.83 0.03 4.26
N ARG A 536 7.75 0.89 3.23
CA ARG A 536 8.46 2.17 3.19
C ARG A 536 8.10 3.05 4.39
N ASP A 537 6.81 3.20 4.66
CA ASP A 537 6.33 4.05 5.75
C ASP A 537 6.75 3.52 7.11
N ALA A 538 6.69 2.21 7.31
CA ALA A 538 7.19 1.58 8.51
C ALA A 538 8.69 1.82 8.72
N ILE A 539 9.51 1.73 7.66
CA ILE A 539 10.95 2.01 7.70
C ILE A 539 11.20 3.49 8.02
N ARG A 540 10.43 4.41 7.41
CA ARG A 540 10.56 5.85 7.68
C ARG A 540 10.18 6.23 9.11
N GLN A 541 9.09 5.68 9.64
CA GLN A 541 8.69 5.87 11.03
C GLN A 541 9.74 5.36 12.02
N LEU A 542 10.42 4.27 11.69
CA LEU A 542 11.55 3.77 12.45
C LEU A 542 12.76 4.73 12.41
N GLY A 543 12.97 5.41 11.27
CA GLY A 543 14.05 6.37 11.06
C GLY A 543 13.77 7.78 11.63
N SER A 544 12.51 8.22 11.72
CA SER A 544 12.12 9.55 12.22
C SER A 544 12.15 9.63 13.74
N VAL A 545 11.85 8.55 14.45
CA VAL A 545 12.03 8.44 15.91
C VAL A 545 13.49 8.70 16.32
N ASN A 546 14.44 8.53 15.39
CA ASN A 546 15.86 8.82 15.61
C ASN A 546 16.23 10.32 15.49
N ARG A 547 15.42 11.15 14.87
CA ARG A 547 15.76 12.58 14.67
C ARG A 547 15.16 13.51 15.74
N GLU A 548 14.07 13.12 16.37
CA GLU A 548 13.45 13.92 17.44
C GLU A 548 14.09 13.71 18.83
N GLY A 549 15.02 12.78 18.95
CA GLY A 549 15.82 12.55 20.18
C GLY A 549 17.14 13.32 20.24
N VAL A 550 17.38 14.24 19.30
CA VAL A 550 18.62 15.07 19.27
C VAL A 550 18.19 16.55 19.15
N VAL A 551 17.52 17.05 20.16
CA VAL A 551 17.47 18.49 20.52
C VAL A 551 17.55 18.61 22.03
#